data_fbd5de9e129f9d6e523179616aa62a56
#
_entry.id   fbd5de9e129f9d6e523179616aa62a56
#
_cell.length_a   1.000
_cell.length_b   1.000
_cell.length_c   1.000
_cell.angle_alpha   90.00
_cell.angle_beta   90.00
_cell.angle_gamma   90.00
#
_symmetry.space_group_name_H-M   'P 1'
#
loop_
_entity.id
_entity.type
_entity.pdbx_description
1 polymer ?
#
loop_
_entity_poly.entity_id
_entity_poly.type
_entity_poly.pdbx_seq_one_letter_code
_entity_poly.pdbx_strand_id
1 'polypeptide(L)'
;QDPKINFLTIVNNKTRLGDNFNSNGLTVVGKGGVTIGDNFHCGFGCVLITENHNHHGNAIPYDNTYVIKDTHIGDNVWLGINVIVLPGVSIGEGAIIQAGSVVVKDIEPYAIAGGHPAKPFSQRDVAHYLQLKAEGKFH
;
A
#
# COMPACT_ATOMS: atom_id res chain seq x y z
N GLN A 1 -10.35 -16.86 -0.88
CA GLN A 1 -11.30 -16.27 0.10
C GLN A 1 -11.78 -14.91 -0.40
N ASP A 2 -13.07 -14.65 -0.30
CA ASP A 2 -13.67 -13.41 -0.79
C ASP A 2 -13.14 -12.17 -0.04
N PRO A 3 -12.95 -11.05 -0.73
CA PRO A 3 -12.54 -9.81 -0.08
C PRO A 3 -13.61 -9.30 0.89
N LYS A 4 -13.17 -8.72 1.99
CA LYS A 4 -14.02 -8.06 2.97
C LYS A 4 -13.93 -6.55 2.76
N ILE A 5 -14.96 -5.97 2.22
CA ILE A 5 -15.02 -4.54 1.90
C ILE A 5 -16.07 -3.88 2.77
N ASN A 6 -15.62 -3.10 3.75
CA ASN A 6 -16.48 -2.47 4.73
C ASN A 6 -16.84 -1.01 4.38
N PHE A 7 -16.12 -0.43 3.43
CA PHE A 7 -16.36 0.93 2.94
C PHE A 7 -15.90 1.07 1.50
N LEU A 8 -16.27 2.16 0.83
CA LEU A 8 -15.96 2.41 -0.58
C LEU A 8 -14.51 2.11 -0.92
N THR A 9 -14.33 1.21 -1.87
CA THR A 9 -13.02 0.79 -2.35
C THR A 9 -13.03 0.87 -3.87
N ILE A 10 -12.11 1.65 -4.42
CA ILE A 10 -12.00 1.92 -5.85
C ILE A 10 -10.67 1.40 -6.33
N VAL A 11 -10.72 0.48 -7.28
CA VAL A 11 -9.53 -0.11 -7.91
C VAL A 11 -9.61 0.04 -9.42
N ASN A 12 -8.50 -0.17 -10.11
CA ASN A 12 -8.47 -0.18 -11.57
C ASN A 12 -8.39 -1.63 -12.10
N ASN A 13 -8.45 -1.78 -13.42
CA ASN A 13 -8.43 -3.09 -14.06
C ASN A 13 -7.06 -3.79 -14.04
N LYS A 14 -6.03 -3.13 -13.53
CA LYS A 14 -4.68 -3.67 -13.33
C LYS A 14 -4.37 -3.94 -11.86
N THR A 15 -5.39 -3.96 -11.02
CA THR A 15 -5.25 -4.28 -9.59
C THR A 15 -5.43 -5.79 -9.39
N ARG A 16 -4.49 -6.38 -8.65
CA ARG A 16 -4.55 -7.77 -8.24
C ARG A 16 -4.53 -7.85 -6.72
N LEU A 17 -5.50 -8.56 -6.18
CA LEU A 17 -5.68 -8.72 -4.74
C LEU A 17 -5.43 -10.18 -4.38
N GLY A 18 -4.66 -10.41 -3.33
CA GLY A 18 -4.49 -11.71 -2.72
C GLY A 18 -5.71 -12.15 -1.91
N ASP A 19 -5.57 -13.27 -1.22
CA ASP A 19 -6.62 -13.81 -0.36
C ASP A 19 -6.78 -12.99 0.91
N ASN A 20 -7.98 -13.05 1.48
CA ASN A 20 -8.31 -12.39 2.76
C ASN A 20 -7.99 -10.87 2.75
N PHE A 21 -8.32 -10.21 1.65
CA PHE A 21 -8.20 -8.76 1.52
C PHE A 21 -9.27 -8.06 2.37
N ASN A 22 -8.84 -7.12 3.21
CA ASN A 22 -9.73 -6.37 4.08
C ASN A 22 -9.54 -4.86 3.86
N SER A 23 -10.58 -4.17 3.44
CA SER A 23 -10.56 -2.73 3.21
C SER A 23 -11.66 -2.02 3.97
N ASN A 24 -11.28 -0.99 4.72
CA ASN A 24 -12.20 -0.04 5.31
C ASN A 24 -12.25 1.28 4.53
N GLY A 25 -11.77 1.27 3.29
CA GLY A 25 -11.76 2.41 2.38
C GLY A 25 -10.38 2.60 1.73
N LEU A 26 -10.28 2.25 0.46
CA LEU A 26 -9.05 2.32 -0.32
C LEU A 26 -9.38 2.87 -1.71
N THR A 27 -8.55 3.78 -2.21
CA THR A 27 -8.67 4.28 -3.58
C THR A 27 -7.35 4.11 -4.30
N VAL A 28 -7.38 3.41 -5.43
CA VAL A 28 -6.27 3.37 -6.39
C VAL A 28 -6.48 4.52 -7.37
N VAL A 29 -5.50 5.41 -7.44
CA VAL A 29 -5.50 6.55 -8.35
C VAL A 29 -4.56 6.28 -9.50
N GLY A 30 -5.05 6.45 -10.73
CA GLY A 30 -4.25 6.31 -11.93
C GLY A 30 -4.39 4.96 -12.62
N LYS A 31 -3.57 4.76 -13.65
CA LYS A 31 -3.64 3.61 -14.57
C LYS A 31 -2.53 2.57 -14.35
N GLY A 32 -1.68 2.78 -13.35
CA GLY A 32 -0.62 1.83 -13.02
C GLY A 32 -1.16 0.57 -12.37
N GLY A 33 -0.38 -0.49 -12.42
CA GLY A 33 -0.71 -1.77 -11.77
C GLY A 33 -0.53 -1.68 -10.25
N VAL A 34 -1.37 -2.40 -9.52
CA VAL A 34 -1.26 -2.58 -8.09
C VAL A 34 -1.34 -4.06 -7.78
N THR A 35 -0.35 -4.56 -7.06
CA THR A 35 -0.37 -5.93 -6.54
C THR A 35 -0.41 -5.88 -5.03
N ILE A 36 -1.40 -6.50 -4.42
CA ILE A 36 -1.55 -6.60 -2.97
C ILE A 36 -1.57 -8.07 -2.61
N GLY A 37 -0.68 -8.47 -1.72
CA GLY A 37 -0.57 -9.85 -1.24
C GLY A 37 -1.72 -10.27 -0.34
N ASP A 38 -1.55 -11.42 0.30
CA ASP A 38 -2.56 -12.02 1.17
C ASP A 38 -2.67 -11.29 2.52
N ASN A 39 -3.84 -11.40 3.15
CA ASN A 39 -4.11 -10.89 4.51
C ASN A 39 -3.83 -9.38 4.67
N PHE A 40 -4.09 -8.62 3.64
CA PHE A 40 -3.95 -7.17 3.68
C PHE A 40 -5.09 -6.54 4.49
N HIS A 41 -4.75 -5.55 5.31
CA HIS A 41 -5.71 -4.74 6.03
C HIS A 41 -5.39 -3.26 5.88
N CYS A 42 -6.40 -2.43 5.68
CA CYS A 42 -6.25 -0.98 5.75
C CYS A 42 -7.37 -0.31 6.52
N GLY A 43 -7.04 0.78 7.22
CA GLY A 43 -7.99 1.72 7.75
C GLY A 43 -8.65 2.53 6.63
N PHE A 44 -9.63 3.37 6.94
CA PHE A 44 -10.29 4.18 5.94
C PHE A 44 -9.39 5.28 5.37
N GLY A 45 -9.73 5.75 4.17
CA GLY A 45 -9.08 6.91 3.56
C GLY A 45 -7.67 6.64 3.01
N CYS A 46 -7.29 5.38 2.81
CA CYS A 46 -6.01 5.04 2.19
C CYS A 46 -6.04 5.30 0.68
N VAL A 47 -4.93 5.78 0.14
CA VAL A 47 -4.78 6.10 -1.28
C VAL A 47 -3.49 5.51 -1.82
N LEU A 48 -3.60 4.74 -2.89
CA LEU A 48 -2.45 4.24 -3.65
C LEU A 48 -2.39 5.02 -4.97
N ILE A 49 -1.37 5.85 -5.12
CA ILE A 49 -1.20 6.67 -6.32
C ILE A 49 -0.26 5.94 -7.27
N THR A 50 -0.71 5.72 -8.50
CA THR A 50 0.06 4.94 -9.49
C THR A 50 0.54 5.79 -10.67
N GLU A 51 0.19 7.06 -10.72
CA GLU A 51 0.64 7.97 -11.77
C GLU A 51 0.75 9.40 -11.25
N ASN A 52 1.63 10.15 -11.89
CA ASN A 52 1.76 11.60 -11.71
C ASN A 52 1.68 12.29 -13.05
N HIS A 53 1.27 13.55 -13.06
CA HIS A 53 1.44 14.41 -14.21
C HIS A 53 2.91 14.60 -14.52
N ASN A 54 3.23 14.75 -15.80
CA ASN A 54 4.62 14.96 -16.25
C ASN A 54 4.97 16.46 -16.24
N HIS A 55 5.67 16.90 -15.19
CA HIS A 55 6.13 18.28 -15.08
C HIS A 55 7.41 18.57 -15.88
N HIS A 56 8.05 17.54 -16.45
CA HIS A 56 9.18 17.66 -17.37
C HIS A 56 8.75 17.67 -18.84
N GLY A 57 7.45 17.72 -19.12
CA GLY A 57 6.92 17.75 -20.47
C GLY A 57 6.95 19.16 -21.09
N ASN A 58 5.99 19.42 -21.98
CA ASN A 58 5.98 20.60 -22.84
C ASN A 58 5.04 21.72 -22.38
N ALA A 59 4.54 21.65 -21.15
CA ALA A 59 3.65 22.67 -20.60
C ALA A 59 3.84 22.80 -19.07
N ILE A 60 3.44 23.94 -18.53
CA ILE A 60 3.43 24.21 -17.11
C ILE A 60 1.96 24.42 -16.63
N PRO A 61 1.61 23.93 -15.43
CA PRO A 61 2.45 23.25 -14.41
C PRO A 61 2.89 21.85 -14.80
N TYR A 62 2.28 21.21 -15.77
CA TYR A 62 2.59 19.93 -16.37
C TYR A 62 1.93 19.84 -17.74
N ASP A 63 2.36 18.91 -18.58
CA ASP A 63 1.72 18.65 -19.86
C ASP A 63 0.59 17.61 -19.76
N ASN A 64 0.07 17.14 -20.89
CA ASN A 64 -1.01 16.15 -20.95
C ASN A 64 -0.53 14.70 -20.89
N THR A 65 0.73 14.45 -20.56
CA THR A 65 1.29 13.11 -20.37
C THR A 65 1.41 12.75 -18.89
N TYR A 66 1.61 11.46 -18.63
CA TYR A 66 1.66 10.90 -17.27
C TYR A 66 2.91 10.04 -17.09
N VAL A 67 3.44 10.06 -15.88
CA VAL A 67 4.46 9.11 -15.44
C VAL A 67 3.76 8.04 -14.61
N ILE A 68 3.68 6.83 -15.16
CA ILE A 68 2.95 5.71 -14.58
C ILE A 68 3.96 4.74 -13.97
N LYS A 69 3.71 4.32 -12.70
CA LYS A 69 4.56 3.35 -12.00
C LYS A 69 3.70 2.40 -11.20
N ASP A 70 4.07 1.12 -11.19
CA ASP A 70 3.36 0.09 -10.47
C ASP A 70 3.68 0.12 -8.97
N THR A 71 2.71 -0.28 -8.16
CA THR A 71 2.82 -0.38 -6.71
C THR A 71 2.70 -1.84 -6.29
N HIS A 72 3.59 -2.28 -5.39
CA HIS A 72 3.61 -3.63 -4.86
C HIS A 72 3.50 -3.62 -3.35
N ILE A 73 2.52 -4.33 -2.81
CA ILE A 73 2.33 -4.51 -1.38
C ILE A 73 2.38 -6.00 -1.09
N GLY A 74 3.30 -6.40 -0.22
CA GLY A 74 3.50 -7.80 0.16
C GLY A 74 2.38 -8.37 1.02
N ASP A 75 2.57 -9.60 1.48
CA ASP A 75 1.62 -10.28 2.35
C ASP A 75 1.61 -9.68 3.76
N ASN A 76 0.47 -9.79 4.44
CA ASN A 76 0.33 -9.45 5.85
C ASN A 76 0.67 -7.99 6.17
N VAL A 77 0.44 -7.08 5.24
CA VAL A 77 0.68 -5.65 5.43
C VAL A 77 -0.55 -4.99 6.06
N TRP A 78 -0.29 -4.10 7.01
CA TRP A 78 -1.31 -3.28 7.64
C TRP A 78 -1.03 -1.80 7.39
N LEU A 79 -1.95 -1.12 6.71
CA LEU A 79 -1.96 0.33 6.55
C LEU A 79 -2.93 0.95 7.56
N GLY A 80 -2.45 1.88 8.36
CA GLY A 80 -3.31 2.69 9.23
C GLY A 80 -4.22 3.63 8.44
N ILE A 81 -5.04 4.38 9.13
CA ILE A 81 -5.99 5.35 8.55
C ILE A 81 -5.23 6.42 7.76
N ASN A 82 -5.76 6.81 6.60
CA ASN A 82 -5.27 7.92 5.78
C ASN A 82 -3.80 7.79 5.35
N VAL A 83 -3.36 6.57 5.08
CA VAL A 83 -2.02 6.34 4.52
C VAL A 83 -2.07 6.60 3.01
N ILE A 84 -1.07 7.32 2.51
CA ILE A 84 -0.88 7.59 1.09
C ILE A 84 0.40 6.89 0.64
N VAL A 85 0.32 6.14 -0.46
CA VAL A 85 1.46 5.46 -1.06
C VAL A 85 1.73 6.06 -2.44
N LEU A 86 2.93 6.57 -2.65
CA LEU A 86 3.32 7.23 -3.89
C LEU A 86 3.68 6.24 -5.00
N PRO A 87 3.66 6.67 -6.27
CA PRO A 87 3.93 5.77 -7.40
C PRO A 87 5.28 5.07 -7.32
N GLY A 88 5.28 3.78 -7.66
CA GLY A 88 6.50 2.98 -7.75
C GLY A 88 7.00 2.41 -6.42
N VAL A 89 6.29 2.61 -5.33
CA VAL A 89 6.70 2.13 -4.00
C VAL A 89 6.39 0.64 -3.85
N SER A 90 7.31 -0.09 -3.23
CA SER A 90 7.11 -1.47 -2.76
C SER A 90 7.10 -1.50 -1.24
N ILE A 91 6.09 -2.12 -0.66
CA ILE A 91 5.98 -2.33 0.79
C ILE A 91 6.15 -3.82 1.08
N GLY A 92 7.14 -4.15 1.89
CA GLY A 92 7.52 -5.53 2.19
C GLY A 92 6.53 -6.26 3.08
N GLU A 93 6.59 -7.58 3.04
CA GLU A 93 5.79 -8.48 3.85
C GLU A 93 5.78 -8.07 5.33
N GLY A 94 4.61 -8.09 5.94
CA GLY A 94 4.46 -7.85 7.37
C GLY A 94 4.68 -6.41 7.82
N ALA A 95 4.94 -5.48 6.92
CA ALA A 95 5.13 -4.08 7.29
C ALA A 95 3.85 -3.48 7.85
N ILE A 96 4.03 -2.55 8.78
CA ILE A 96 2.96 -1.73 9.35
C ILE A 96 3.26 -0.27 9.03
N ILE A 97 2.29 0.42 8.46
CA ILE A 97 2.40 1.84 8.17
C ILE A 97 1.46 2.61 9.08
N GLN A 98 2.04 3.52 9.86
CA GLN A 98 1.31 4.33 10.84
C GLN A 98 0.30 5.25 10.16
N ALA A 99 -0.83 5.49 10.83
CA ALA A 99 -1.88 6.38 10.33
C ALA A 99 -1.34 7.75 9.92
N GLY A 100 -1.87 8.30 8.83
CA GLY A 100 -1.53 9.64 8.35
C GLY A 100 -0.17 9.73 7.66
N SER A 101 0.50 8.62 7.42
CA SER A 101 1.82 8.59 6.77
C SER A 101 1.73 8.70 5.26
N VAL A 102 2.81 9.25 4.66
CA VAL A 102 2.98 9.25 3.20
C VAL A 102 4.24 8.45 2.86
N VAL A 103 4.03 7.31 2.20
CA VAL A 103 5.11 6.39 1.83
C VAL A 103 5.68 6.82 0.48
N VAL A 104 6.89 7.34 0.49
CA VAL A 104 7.58 7.90 -0.69
C VAL A 104 8.69 7.00 -1.21
N LYS A 105 9.16 6.04 -0.41
CA LYS A 105 10.22 5.07 -0.73
C LYS A 105 9.79 3.68 -0.29
N ASP A 106 10.46 2.67 -0.83
CA ASP A 106 10.23 1.29 -0.45
C ASP A 106 10.38 1.08 1.06
N ILE A 107 9.53 0.23 1.61
CA ILE A 107 9.53 -0.16 3.02
C ILE A 107 9.95 -1.62 3.09
N GLU A 108 10.95 -1.90 3.92
CA GLU A 108 11.48 -3.25 4.12
C GLU A 108 10.47 -4.16 4.83
N PRO A 109 10.57 -5.48 4.65
CA PRO A 109 9.71 -6.43 5.37
C PRO A 109 9.80 -6.23 6.89
N TYR A 110 8.67 -6.44 7.55
CA TYR A 110 8.51 -6.41 9.02
C TYR A 110 8.72 -5.04 9.67
N ALA A 111 9.02 -4.01 8.90
CA ALA A 111 9.23 -2.67 9.42
C ALA A 111 7.92 -2.05 9.92
N ILE A 112 8.03 -1.24 10.96
CA ILE A 112 6.98 -0.32 11.40
C ILE A 112 7.46 1.08 11.03
N ALA A 113 6.77 1.71 10.09
CA ALA A 113 7.18 2.98 9.51
C ALA A 113 6.09 4.03 9.68
N GLY A 114 6.50 5.29 9.73
CA GLY A 114 5.54 6.39 9.84
C GLY A 114 6.15 7.74 9.49
N GLY A 115 5.26 8.70 9.30
CA GLY A 115 5.60 10.07 8.99
C GLY A 115 5.45 10.44 7.51
N HIS A 116 5.87 11.65 7.18
CA HIS A 116 5.93 12.19 5.83
C HIS A 116 7.30 12.88 5.62
N PRO A 117 8.25 12.23 4.93
CA PRO A 117 8.19 10.87 4.34
C PRO A 117 8.16 9.78 5.41
N ALA A 118 7.43 8.72 5.16
CA ALA A 118 7.39 7.57 6.06
C ALA A 118 8.77 6.92 6.15
N LYS A 119 9.23 6.71 7.37
CA LYS A 119 10.51 6.07 7.68
C LYS A 119 10.32 4.99 8.71
N PRO A 120 11.03 3.86 8.60
CA PRO A 120 11.06 2.86 9.66
C PRO A 120 11.55 3.47 10.97
N PHE A 121 10.81 3.27 12.05
CA PHE A 121 11.19 3.68 13.40
C PHE A 121 11.18 2.51 14.37
N SER A 122 10.66 1.37 13.95
CA SER A 122 10.61 0.14 14.74
C SER A 122 10.49 -1.06 13.79
N GLN A 123 10.37 -2.23 14.36
CA GLN A 123 10.23 -3.48 13.63
C GLN A 123 9.31 -4.41 14.41
N ARG A 124 8.56 -5.26 13.70
CA ARG A 124 7.84 -6.35 14.35
C ARG A 124 8.81 -7.27 15.09
N ASP A 125 8.33 -7.94 16.11
CA ASP A 125 9.01 -9.14 16.64
C ASP A 125 8.96 -10.22 15.55
N VAL A 126 10.05 -10.33 14.79
CA VAL A 126 10.11 -11.19 13.61
C VAL A 126 9.92 -12.66 13.97
N ALA A 127 10.53 -13.13 15.06
CA ALA A 127 10.39 -14.52 15.49
C ALA A 127 8.94 -14.86 15.82
N HIS A 128 8.25 -13.98 16.53
CA HIS A 128 6.83 -14.13 16.84
C HIS A 128 5.95 -14.10 15.58
N TYR A 129 6.23 -13.16 14.67
CA TYR A 129 5.54 -13.06 13.38
C TYR A 129 5.68 -14.35 12.57
N LEU A 130 6.89 -14.87 12.43
CA LEU A 130 7.15 -16.10 11.67
C LEU A 130 6.48 -17.33 12.31
N GLN A 131 6.41 -17.37 13.63
CA GLN A 131 5.69 -18.42 14.34
C GLN A 131 4.19 -18.38 14.01
N LEU A 132 3.55 -17.22 14.12
CA LEU A 132 2.14 -17.05 13.81
C LEU A 132 1.83 -17.36 12.34
N LYS A 133 2.72 -16.95 11.44
CA LYS A 133 2.61 -17.25 10.02
C LYS A 133 2.68 -18.76 9.77
N ALA A 134 3.64 -19.46 10.37
CA ALA A 134 3.77 -20.92 10.23
C ALA A 134 2.55 -21.67 10.79
N GLU A 135 1.92 -21.13 11.82
CA GLU A 135 0.71 -21.70 12.43
C GLU A 135 -0.58 -21.29 11.67
N GLY A 136 -0.49 -20.48 10.64
CA GLY A 136 -1.65 -20.02 9.87
C GLY A 136 -2.59 -19.11 10.65
N LYS A 137 -2.10 -18.37 11.62
CA LYS A 137 -2.92 -17.48 12.48
C LYS A 137 -3.07 -16.10 11.88
N PHE A 138 -3.99 -15.99 10.92
CA PHE A 138 -4.33 -14.73 10.26
C PHE A 138 -5.71 -14.24 10.67
N HIS A 139 -5.86 -12.92 10.78
CA HIS A 139 -7.14 -12.29 11.11
C HIS A 139 -8.02 -12.08 9.90
#